data_deabc55e7fc238156722df60cf8a9bff
#
_entry.id   deabc55e7fc238156722df60cf8a9bff
#
_cell.length_a   1.000
_cell.length_b   1.000
_cell.length_c   1.000
_cell.angle_alpha   90.00
_cell.angle_beta   90.00
_cell.angle_gamma   90.00
#
_symmetry.space_group_name_H-M   'P 1'
#
loop_
_entity.id
_entity.type
_entity.pdbx_description
1 polymer ?
#
loop_
_entity_poly.entity_id
_entity_poly.type
_entity_poly.pdbx_seq_one_letter_code
_entity_poly.pdbx_strand_id
1 'polypeptide(L)'
;VGTLNGRVVATKGDPEAPVNRGLNCIKGYFNAKILYGKDRLTQPLMRKKNGKFDKNGRFEPVSWEEALDEMEKQLRRAYQAKGPEGIAIVGSGQYTIPESYCASKLMKAGFRSNNIDPNARLCMASAVVGFYQTFGVDEPSNIYADIEKCDTMVLWGNNMAEAHPVLWSRVTDRKLTHKDTRIINLTTASNMSSNMADTEIVFKPNTDLAILNYVAREIVRRKAYDQDFITKHCVFATGTVDIGYGMRPTSKFAFEAEKDTQAKQLKITLTPEEAVGQRRKAGQVVEQKQPAGGHWHISFEEYKRGLEPYTLDFVAKLAKGDPDESLESFKKKLVHLADTFCDKKRDILSFWCMGVNQHVRGVWVNEQIYALHLLTNKQARPGNGAFSLTGQPSACGSAPGVGAFSHR
;
A
#
# COMPACT_ATOMS: atom_id res chain seq x y z
N VAL A 1 -7.57 11.35 26.04
CA VAL A 1 -6.91 10.55 27.09
C VAL A 1 -7.14 11.24 28.43
N GLY A 2 -7.72 10.51 29.41
CA GLY A 2 -7.90 10.99 30.78
C GLY A 2 -6.72 10.58 31.66
N THR A 3 -6.20 11.54 32.45
CA THR A 3 -5.11 11.29 33.39
C THR A 3 -5.50 11.67 34.80
N LEU A 4 -5.03 10.90 35.77
CA LEU A 4 -5.21 11.18 37.21
C LEU A 4 -3.87 10.90 37.91
N ASN A 5 -3.35 11.88 38.61
CA ASN A 5 -2.06 11.80 39.31
C ASN A 5 -0.92 11.25 38.44
N GLY A 6 -0.81 11.74 37.21
CA GLY A 6 0.22 11.31 36.25
C GLY A 6 0.00 9.93 35.63
N ARG A 7 -1.10 9.25 35.91
CA ARG A 7 -1.48 7.97 35.32
C ARG A 7 -2.60 8.13 34.31
N VAL A 8 -2.50 7.43 33.18
CA VAL A 8 -3.59 7.32 32.22
C VAL A 8 -4.65 6.38 32.81
N VAL A 9 -5.87 6.89 33.00
CA VAL A 9 -6.98 6.15 33.64
C VAL A 9 -8.11 5.88 32.68
N ALA A 10 -8.22 6.62 31.57
CA ALA A 10 -9.28 6.48 30.60
C ALA A 10 -8.85 6.86 29.19
N THR A 11 -9.48 6.25 28.20
CA THR A 11 -9.45 6.68 26.79
C THR A 11 -10.90 6.83 26.30
N LYS A 12 -11.16 7.86 25.54
CA LYS A 12 -12.48 8.18 24.96
C LYS A 12 -12.29 8.81 23.59
N GLY A 13 -13.15 8.51 22.64
CA GLY A 13 -13.21 9.22 21.36
C GLY A 13 -13.67 10.66 21.57
N ASP A 14 -13.20 11.56 20.72
CA ASP A 14 -13.61 12.97 20.72
C ASP A 14 -14.90 13.13 19.89
N PRO A 15 -16.02 13.55 20.49
CA PRO A 15 -17.28 13.73 19.76
C PRO A 15 -17.20 14.83 18.68
N GLU A 16 -16.30 15.79 18.85
CA GLU A 16 -16.12 16.91 17.91
C GLU A 16 -15.22 16.53 16.74
N ALA A 17 -14.46 15.44 16.83
CA ALA A 17 -13.62 14.98 15.75
C ALA A 17 -14.46 14.46 14.56
N PRO A 18 -14.32 15.05 13.36
CA PRO A 18 -15.17 14.73 12.21
C PRO A 18 -14.94 13.30 11.69
N VAL A 19 -13.77 12.72 11.97
CA VAL A 19 -13.39 11.37 11.50
C VAL A 19 -14.09 10.28 12.29
N ASN A 20 -13.96 10.30 13.62
CA ASN A 20 -14.44 9.23 14.50
C ASN A 20 -15.76 9.55 15.20
N ARG A 21 -16.22 10.81 15.23
CA ARG A 21 -17.52 11.25 15.81
C ARG A 21 -17.75 10.71 17.23
N GLY A 22 -16.71 10.75 18.06
CA GLY A 22 -16.76 10.22 19.42
C GLY A 22 -16.59 8.69 19.53
N LEU A 23 -16.50 7.98 18.42
CA LEU A 23 -16.28 6.54 18.44
C LEU A 23 -14.83 6.20 18.73
N ASN A 24 -14.63 5.05 19.34
CA ASN A 24 -13.32 4.46 19.58
C ASN A 24 -13.43 2.94 19.40
N CYS A 25 -12.43 2.30 18.86
CA CYS A 25 -12.43 0.85 18.73
C CYS A 25 -11.86 0.20 20.00
N ILE A 26 -12.03 -1.11 20.10
CA ILE A 26 -11.55 -1.89 21.25
C ILE A 26 -10.05 -1.69 21.52
N LYS A 27 -9.25 -1.54 20.45
CA LYS A 27 -7.80 -1.27 20.57
C LYS A 27 -7.54 0.06 21.27
N GLY A 28 -8.25 1.12 20.89
CA GLY A 28 -8.15 2.43 21.51
C GLY A 28 -8.66 2.46 22.94
N TYR A 29 -9.79 1.79 23.24
CA TYR A 29 -10.32 1.71 24.60
C TYR A 29 -9.35 1.04 25.59
N PHE A 30 -8.65 0.01 25.15
CA PHE A 30 -7.73 -0.72 26.01
C PHE A 30 -6.26 -0.28 25.87
N ASN A 31 -5.97 0.73 25.05
CA ASN A 31 -4.60 1.19 24.82
C ASN A 31 -3.88 1.62 26.12
N ALA A 32 -4.62 2.23 27.07
CA ALA A 32 -4.05 2.59 28.37
C ALA A 32 -3.56 1.39 29.19
N LYS A 33 -4.17 0.21 29.02
CA LYS A 33 -3.81 -0.98 29.79
C LYS A 33 -2.43 -1.52 29.47
N ILE A 34 -1.94 -1.34 28.24
CA ILE A 34 -0.58 -1.77 27.87
C ILE A 34 0.51 -1.02 28.62
N LEU A 35 0.23 0.18 29.12
CA LEU A 35 1.17 0.96 29.92
C LEU A 35 1.41 0.37 31.31
N TYR A 36 0.45 -0.43 31.82
CA TYR A 36 0.41 -0.92 33.20
C TYR A 36 0.29 -2.44 33.30
N GLY A 37 0.52 -3.14 32.19
CA GLY A 37 0.56 -4.60 32.18
C GLY A 37 1.67 -5.15 33.08
N LYS A 38 1.47 -6.32 33.67
CA LYS A 38 2.48 -6.96 34.53
C LYS A 38 3.76 -7.32 33.77
N ASP A 39 3.65 -7.53 32.48
CA ASP A 39 4.71 -7.85 31.53
C ASP A 39 5.33 -6.62 30.88
N ARG A 40 4.86 -5.39 31.23
CA ARG A 40 5.41 -4.15 30.74
C ARG A 40 6.84 -3.98 31.23
N LEU A 41 7.79 -3.88 30.29
CA LEU A 41 9.19 -3.59 30.62
C LEU A 41 9.31 -2.15 31.15
N THR A 42 9.94 -2.01 32.32
CA THR A 42 10.20 -0.72 32.99
C THR A 42 11.67 -0.39 33.08
N GLN A 43 12.53 -1.30 32.64
CA GLN A 43 13.98 -1.16 32.59
C GLN A 43 14.54 -1.94 31.39
N PRO A 44 15.74 -1.61 30.91
CA PRO A 44 16.40 -2.34 29.85
C PRO A 44 16.65 -3.79 30.20
N LEU A 45 16.59 -4.68 29.23
CA LEU A 45 16.98 -6.07 29.34
C LEU A 45 18.16 -6.33 28.40
N MET A 46 19.20 -6.95 28.93
CA MET A 46 20.38 -7.35 28.16
C MET A 46 20.53 -8.87 28.18
N ARG A 47 20.89 -9.47 27.06
CA ARG A 47 21.25 -10.89 27.04
C ARG A 47 22.63 -11.08 27.64
N LYS A 48 22.72 -11.88 28.72
CA LYS A 48 23.96 -12.14 29.41
C LYS A 48 24.23 -13.63 29.55
N LYS A 49 25.54 -13.97 29.54
CA LYS A 49 26.09 -15.27 29.93
C LYS A 49 27.34 -15.02 30.75
N ASN A 50 27.41 -15.59 31.94
CA ASN A 50 28.52 -15.37 32.89
C ASN A 50 28.74 -13.86 33.17
N GLY A 51 27.65 -13.10 33.36
CA GLY A 51 27.69 -11.67 33.67
C GLY A 51 28.08 -10.73 32.53
N LYS A 52 28.36 -11.24 31.33
CA LYS A 52 28.74 -10.44 30.15
C LYS A 52 27.71 -10.56 29.05
N PHE A 53 27.63 -9.52 28.21
CA PHE A 53 26.78 -9.56 27.00
C PHE A 53 27.12 -10.79 26.15
N ASP A 54 26.07 -11.55 25.79
CA ASP A 54 26.14 -12.68 24.88
C ASP A 54 24.81 -12.79 24.13
N LYS A 55 24.85 -12.75 22.79
CA LYS A 55 23.64 -12.82 21.94
C LYS A 55 22.79 -14.08 22.20
N ASN A 56 23.39 -15.15 22.71
CA ASN A 56 22.73 -16.41 23.05
C ASN A 56 22.43 -16.53 24.57
N GLY A 57 22.73 -15.48 25.34
CA GLY A 57 22.48 -15.43 26.78
C GLY A 57 20.99 -15.26 27.12
N ARG A 58 20.68 -15.34 28.41
CA ARG A 58 19.34 -15.05 28.93
C ARG A 58 19.16 -13.55 29.11
N PHE A 59 17.93 -13.05 28.97
CA PHE A 59 17.62 -11.67 29.29
C PHE A 59 17.67 -11.42 30.78
N GLU A 60 18.48 -10.46 31.17
CA GLU A 60 18.65 -9.99 32.55
C GLU A 60 18.38 -8.48 32.60
N PRO A 61 17.71 -7.96 33.64
CA PRO A 61 17.54 -6.53 33.86
C PRO A 61 18.91 -5.85 34.07
N VAL A 62 19.04 -4.67 33.44
CA VAL A 62 20.25 -3.84 33.58
C VAL A 62 19.88 -2.37 33.75
N SER A 63 20.84 -1.53 34.18
CA SER A 63 20.65 -0.09 34.17
C SER A 63 20.64 0.47 32.74
N TRP A 64 20.09 1.66 32.57
CA TRP A 64 20.18 2.38 31.29
C TRP A 64 21.62 2.66 30.88
N GLU A 65 22.48 3.01 31.85
CA GLU A 65 23.90 3.27 31.63
C GLU A 65 24.58 2.02 31.07
N GLU A 66 24.45 0.86 31.75
CA GLU A 66 25.02 -0.40 31.28
C GLU A 66 24.51 -0.78 29.87
N ALA A 67 23.22 -0.57 29.59
CA ALA A 67 22.64 -0.89 28.29
C ALA A 67 23.19 0.01 27.18
N LEU A 68 23.31 1.30 27.43
CA LEU A 68 23.83 2.28 26.47
C LEU A 68 25.31 2.13 26.21
N ASP A 69 26.12 1.83 27.26
CA ASP A 69 27.54 1.58 27.12
C ASP A 69 27.83 0.33 26.27
N GLU A 70 27.08 -0.75 26.49
CA GLU A 70 27.24 -1.94 25.64
C GLU A 70 26.77 -1.69 24.22
N MET A 71 25.68 -0.94 24.01
CA MET A 71 25.20 -0.57 22.69
C MET A 71 26.24 0.31 21.95
N GLU A 72 26.81 1.31 22.62
CA GLU A 72 27.88 2.15 22.04
C GLU A 72 29.08 1.30 21.63
N LYS A 73 29.52 0.40 22.51
CA LYS A 73 30.65 -0.51 22.26
C LYS A 73 30.41 -1.39 21.02
N GLN A 74 29.22 -1.95 20.87
CA GLN A 74 28.88 -2.77 19.69
C GLN A 74 28.80 -1.93 18.40
N LEU A 75 28.19 -0.75 18.46
CA LEU A 75 28.12 0.18 17.32
C LEU A 75 29.52 0.64 16.92
N ARG A 76 30.36 1.03 17.87
CA ARG A 76 31.76 1.43 17.63
C ARG A 76 32.57 0.29 16.99
N ARG A 77 32.42 -0.94 17.49
CA ARG A 77 33.06 -2.12 16.90
C ARG A 77 32.59 -2.36 15.44
N ALA A 78 31.31 -2.25 15.18
CA ALA A 78 30.76 -2.42 13.83
C ALA A 78 31.26 -1.32 12.87
N TYR A 79 31.30 -0.08 13.36
CA TYR A 79 31.79 1.06 12.59
C TYR A 79 33.30 0.95 12.29
N GLN A 80 34.11 0.54 13.27
CA GLN A 80 35.54 0.31 13.06
C GLN A 80 35.84 -0.81 12.07
N ALA A 81 34.98 -1.86 12.06
CA ALA A 81 35.17 -2.99 11.15
C ALA A 81 34.72 -2.74 9.73
N LYS A 82 33.67 -1.94 9.51
CA LYS A 82 33.00 -1.79 8.19
C LYS A 82 32.70 -0.34 7.81
N GLY A 83 33.10 0.64 8.62
CA GLY A 83 32.75 2.05 8.40
C GLY A 83 31.24 2.30 8.47
N PRO A 84 30.76 3.34 7.77
CA PRO A 84 29.34 3.69 7.72
C PRO A 84 28.41 2.55 7.29
N GLU A 85 28.90 1.65 6.44
CA GLU A 85 28.15 0.48 5.95
C GLU A 85 27.90 -0.60 7.01
N GLY A 86 28.61 -0.54 8.14
CA GLY A 86 28.47 -1.48 9.24
C GLY A 86 27.25 -1.25 10.13
N ILE A 87 26.57 -0.11 9.97
CA ILE A 87 25.47 0.32 10.84
C ILE A 87 24.22 0.58 9.99
N ALA A 88 23.08 0.14 10.49
CA ALA A 88 21.77 0.45 9.90
C ALA A 88 20.72 0.67 10.98
N ILE A 89 19.73 1.51 10.70
CA ILE A 89 18.51 1.67 11.48
C ILE A 89 17.32 1.23 10.65
N VAL A 90 16.58 0.23 11.13
CA VAL A 90 15.23 -0.07 10.65
C VAL A 90 14.27 0.69 11.56
N GLY A 91 13.75 1.80 11.02
CA GLY A 91 12.91 2.75 11.75
C GLY A 91 11.44 2.37 11.79
N SER A 92 10.61 3.29 12.25
CA SER A 92 9.18 3.08 12.42
C SER A 92 8.35 4.21 11.81
N GLY A 93 7.25 3.84 11.13
CA GLY A 93 6.17 4.75 10.75
C GLY A 93 5.34 5.25 11.94
N GLN A 94 5.73 4.88 13.17
CA GLN A 94 5.12 5.36 14.40
C GLN A 94 6.04 6.31 15.20
N TYR A 95 7.18 6.67 14.62
CA TYR A 95 8.02 7.70 15.21
C TYR A 95 7.26 9.02 15.33
N THR A 96 7.44 9.70 16.45
CA THR A 96 7.13 11.12 16.53
C THR A 96 8.12 11.93 15.69
N ILE A 97 7.78 13.18 15.39
CA ILE A 97 8.69 14.06 14.62
C ILE A 97 10.08 14.17 15.27
N PRO A 98 10.21 14.38 16.60
CA PRO A 98 11.53 14.42 17.26
C PRO A 98 12.30 13.12 17.13
N GLU A 99 11.66 11.96 17.27
CA GLU A 99 12.31 10.65 17.12
C GLU A 99 12.83 10.42 15.71
N SER A 100 12.03 10.74 14.68
CA SER A 100 12.45 10.67 13.28
C SER A 100 13.64 11.59 13.00
N TYR A 101 13.60 12.81 13.53
CA TYR A 101 14.70 13.77 13.41
C TYR A 101 15.99 13.26 14.07
N CYS A 102 15.90 12.76 15.29
CA CYS A 102 17.07 12.21 16.03
C CYS A 102 17.67 11.02 15.29
N ALA A 103 16.84 10.06 14.81
CA ALA A 103 17.30 8.90 14.07
C ALA A 103 18.01 9.31 12.77
N SER A 104 17.40 10.23 12.01
CA SER A 104 17.98 10.74 10.76
C SER A 104 19.29 11.50 10.99
N LYS A 105 19.33 12.33 12.02
CA LYS A 105 20.53 13.10 12.40
C LYS A 105 21.66 12.18 12.83
N LEU A 106 21.37 11.17 13.65
CA LEU A 106 22.34 10.18 14.11
C LEU A 106 22.95 9.43 12.91
N MET A 107 22.11 8.95 11.98
CA MET A 107 22.59 8.20 10.84
C MET A 107 23.34 9.08 9.83
N LYS A 108 22.75 10.19 9.41
CA LYS A 108 23.31 11.00 8.33
C LYS A 108 24.45 11.89 8.77
N ALA A 109 24.31 12.59 9.88
CA ALA A 109 25.35 13.48 10.40
C ALA A 109 26.37 12.74 11.29
N GLY A 110 25.91 11.82 12.15
CA GLY A 110 26.78 11.07 13.06
C GLY A 110 27.58 9.98 12.35
N PHE A 111 26.89 8.96 11.85
CA PHE A 111 27.53 7.82 11.19
C PHE A 111 27.87 8.04 9.71
N ARG A 112 27.40 9.13 9.10
CA ARG A 112 27.55 9.42 7.67
C ARG A 112 27.05 8.28 6.78
N SER A 113 25.96 7.66 7.17
CA SER A 113 25.35 6.51 6.50
C SER A 113 23.92 6.82 6.06
N ASN A 114 23.54 6.31 4.89
CA ASN A 114 22.16 6.31 4.41
C ASN A 114 21.41 5.01 4.73
N ASN A 115 21.98 4.12 5.51
CA ASN A 115 21.38 2.84 5.90
C ASN A 115 20.29 3.03 6.96
N ILE A 116 19.32 3.87 6.67
CA ILE A 116 18.13 4.09 7.49
C ILE A 116 16.88 3.98 6.62
N ASP A 117 15.96 3.12 7.01
CA ASP A 117 14.69 2.94 6.30
C ASP A 117 13.57 2.64 7.30
N PRO A 118 12.37 3.23 7.16
CA PRO A 118 11.26 2.95 8.05
C PRO A 118 10.56 1.65 7.67
N ASN A 119 9.87 1.03 8.64
CA ASN A 119 9.04 -0.14 8.34
C ASN A 119 7.90 0.16 7.35
N ALA A 120 7.51 1.41 7.19
CA ALA A 120 6.54 1.85 6.19
C ALA A 120 6.97 1.50 4.74
N ARG A 121 8.26 1.28 4.49
CA ARG A 121 8.78 0.70 3.24
C ARG A 121 8.09 -0.62 2.90
N LEU A 122 7.88 -1.48 3.89
CA LEU A 122 7.26 -2.80 3.74
C LEU A 122 5.75 -2.79 3.98
N CYS A 123 5.19 -1.64 4.33
CA CYS A 123 3.77 -1.45 4.66
C CYS A 123 3.03 -0.71 3.54
N MET A 124 3.38 0.56 3.34
CA MET A 124 2.65 1.52 2.51
C MET A 124 3.41 1.98 1.26
N ALA A 125 4.67 1.61 1.07
CA ALA A 125 5.49 2.15 -0.02
C ALA A 125 4.87 1.95 -1.41
N SER A 126 4.15 0.85 -1.63
CA SER A 126 3.44 0.61 -2.90
C SER A 126 2.34 1.64 -3.16
N ALA A 127 1.56 2.00 -2.13
CA ALA A 127 0.55 3.03 -2.26
C ALA A 127 1.18 4.42 -2.44
N VAL A 128 2.21 4.74 -1.65
CA VAL A 128 2.97 6.01 -1.76
C VAL A 128 3.50 6.18 -3.17
N VAL A 129 4.19 5.16 -3.71
CA VAL A 129 4.73 5.21 -5.08
C VAL A 129 3.61 5.30 -6.11
N GLY A 130 2.53 4.54 -5.95
CA GLY A 130 1.37 4.61 -6.84
C GLY A 130 0.72 6.00 -6.86
N PHE A 131 0.57 6.67 -5.71
CA PHE A 131 0.09 8.05 -5.64
C PHE A 131 1.05 9.02 -6.33
N TYR A 132 2.35 8.94 -6.04
CA TYR A 132 3.34 9.82 -6.68
C TYR A 132 3.39 9.65 -8.19
N GLN A 133 3.32 8.43 -8.68
CA GLN A 133 3.37 8.15 -10.12
C GLN A 133 2.09 8.57 -10.82
N THR A 134 0.94 8.44 -10.16
CA THR A 134 -0.35 8.80 -10.75
C THR A 134 -0.68 10.29 -10.60
N PHE A 135 -0.42 10.88 -9.42
CA PHE A 135 -0.89 12.24 -9.10
C PHE A 135 0.23 13.24 -8.78
N GLY A 136 1.48 12.78 -8.70
CA GLY A 136 2.63 13.63 -8.35
C GLY A 136 2.78 13.92 -6.85
N VAL A 137 1.86 13.43 -6.02
CA VAL A 137 1.81 13.68 -4.56
C VAL A 137 1.24 12.44 -3.85
N ASP A 138 1.70 12.19 -2.62
CA ASP A 138 1.19 11.10 -1.77
C ASP A 138 0.06 11.63 -0.85
N GLU A 139 -1.04 12.03 -1.47
CA GLU A 139 -2.21 12.53 -0.73
C GLU A 139 -3.50 12.06 -1.41
N PRO A 140 -4.46 11.50 -0.66
CA PRO A 140 -5.76 11.19 -1.20
C PRO A 140 -6.51 12.48 -1.56
N SER A 141 -7.11 12.51 -2.72
CA SER A 141 -7.91 13.65 -3.19
C SER A 141 -9.32 13.71 -2.60
N ASN A 142 -9.70 12.72 -1.80
CA ASN A 142 -11.02 12.54 -1.22
C ASN A 142 -10.95 12.57 0.33
N ILE A 143 -12.10 12.65 0.97
CA ILE A 143 -12.24 12.67 2.42
C ILE A 143 -13.18 11.57 2.92
N TYR A 144 -13.10 11.21 4.19
CA TYR A 144 -13.99 10.16 4.73
C TYR A 144 -15.47 10.52 4.72
N ALA A 145 -15.83 11.81 4.65
CA ALA A 145 -17.21 12.24 4.50
C ALA A 145 -17.83 11.87 3.13
N ASP A 146 -17.02 11.43 2.17
CA ASP A 146 -17.51 10.89 0.90
C ASP A 146 -18.25 9.55 1.07
N ILE A 147 -17.98 8.82 2.17
CA ILE A 147 -18.71 7.59 2.52
C ILE A 147 -20.21 7.83 2.64
N GLU A 148 -20.61 8.97 3.21
CA GLU A 148 -22.03 9.33 3.36
C GLU A 148 -22.70 9.77 2.05
N LYS A 149 -21.92 9.94 0.99
CA LYS A 149 -22.41 10.39 -0.32
C LYS A 149 -22.40 9.31 -1.39
N CYS A 150 -21.50 8.32 -1.28
CA CYS A 150 -21.39 7.26 -2.28
C CYS A 150 -22.57 6.29 -2.22
N ASP A 151 -22.81 5.61 -3.31
CA ASP A 151 -23.78 4.52 -3.40
C ASP A 151 -23.13 3.13 -3.53
N THR A 152 -21.86 3.07 -3.87
CA THR A 152 -21.12 1.81 -4.00
C THR A 152 -19.73 1.91 -3.39
N MET A 153 -19.40 0.95 -2.54
CA MET A 153 -18.09 0.82 -1.92
C MET A 153 -17.44 -0.49 -2.39
N VAL A 154 -16.23 -0.39 -2.92
CA VAL A 154 -15.45 -1.53 -3.37
C VAL A 154 -14.24 -1.71 -2.45
N LEU A 155 -14.16 -2.85 -1.80
CA LEU A 155 -13.06 -3.21 -0.90
C LEU A 155 -12.08 -4.13 -1.67
N TRP A 156 -10.86 -3.66 -1.89
CA TRP A 156 -9.82 -4.37 -2.61
C TRP A 156 -8.84 -4.99 -1.62
N GLY A 157 -8.98 -6.29 -1.30
CA GLY A 157 -8.06 -6.98 -0.40
C GLY A 157 -7.99 -6.34 1.00
N ASN A 158 -9.12 -5.88 1.53
CA ASN A 158 -9.19 -5.11 2.78
C ASN A 158 -10.24 -5.67 3.73
N ASN A 159 -9.82 -6.19 4.88
CA ASN A 159 -10.72 -6.50 5.99
C ASN A 159 -10.99 -5.24 6.82
N MET A 160 -11.77 -4.32 6.26
CA MET A 160 -12.05 -3.01 6.86
C MET A 160 -12.76 -3.11 8.19
N ALA A 161 -13.63 -4.11 8.37
CA ALA A 161 -14.39 -4.33 9.60
C ALA A 161 -13.49 -4.54 10.83
N GLU A 162 -12.37 -5.24 10.67
CA GLU A 162 -11.42 -5.49 11.77
C GLU A 162 -10.28 -4.49 11.80
N ALA A 163 -9.74 -4.11 10.64
CA ALA A 163 -8.59 -3.21 10.56
C ALA A 163 -8.97 -1.74 10.84
N HIS A 164 -10.16 -1.30 10.38
CA HIS A 164 -10.64 0.08 10.49
C HIS A 164 -12.08 0.16 11.04
N PRO A 165 -12.36 -0.39 12.24
CA PRO A 165 -13.73 -0.58 12.71
C PRO A 165 -14.51 0.72 12.91
N VAL A 166 -13.86 1.82 13.27
CA VAL A 166 -14.53 3.12 13.40
C VAL A 166 -14.96 3.64 12.02
N LEU A 167 -14.12 3.50 11.00
CA LEU A 167 -14.49 3.87 9.63
C LEU A 167 -15.52 2.90 9.05
N TRP A 168 -15.43 1.61 9.40
CA TRP A 168 -16.40 0.60 9.03
C TRP A 168 -17.81 0.89 9.58
N SER A 169 -17.91 1.46 10.78
CA SER A 169 -19.21 1.88 11.32
C SER A 169 -19.91 2.92 10.44
N ARG A 170 -19.17 3.82 9.79
CA ARG A 170 -19.72 4.78 8.81
C ARG A 170 -20.20 4.09 7.54
N VAL A 171 -19.45 3.07 7.08
CA VAL A 171 -19.82 2.26 5.91
C VAL A 171 -21.12 1.50 6.17
N THR A 172 -21.21 0.83 7.32
CA THR A 172 -22.41 0.06 7.71
C THR A 172 -23.62 0.97 7.97
N ASP A 173 -23.41 2.12 8.60
CA ASP A 173 -24.46 3.11 8.81
C ASP A 173 -25.03 3.60 7.46
N ARG A 174 -24.16 3.97 6.51
CA ARG A 174 -24.56 4.36 5.16
C ARG A 174 -25.37 3.26 4.48
N LYS A 175 -24.91 2.00 4.54
CA LYS A 175 -25.59 0.86 3.93
C LYS A 175 -26.97 0.59 4.55
N LEU A 176 -27.08 0.69 5.87
CA LEU A 176 -28.34 0.41 6.59
C LEU A 176 -29.39 1.52 6.41
N THR A 177 -28.92 2.76 6.27
CA THR A 177 -29.81 3.93 6.12
C THR A 177 -30.19 4.22 4.67
N HIS A 178 -29.41 3.73 3.68
CA HIS A 178 -29.65 3.97 2.26
C HIS A 178 -29.69 2.64 1.51
N LYS A 179 -30.88 2.19 1.18
CA LYS A 179 -31.16 0.85 0.61
C LYS A 179 -30.44 0.58 -0.74
N ASP A 180 -30.08 1.62 -1.48
CA ASP A 180 -29.39 1.50 -2.77
C ASP A 180 -27.86 1.39 -2.64
N THR A 181 -27.34 1.54 -1.42
CA THR A 181 -25.92 1.39 -1.17
C THR A 181 -25.48 -0.07 -1.33
N ARG A 182 -24.38 -0.29 -2.06
CA ARG A 182 -23.81 -1.61 -2.32
C ARG A 182 -22.39 -1.69 -1.80
N ILE A 183 -22.00 -2.89 -1.34
CA ILE A 183 -20.63 -3.21 -0.95
C ILE A 183 -20.18 -4.41 -1.76
N ILE A 184 -19.08 -4.24 -2.51
CA ILE A 184 -18.40 -5.31 -3.23
C ILE A 184 -17.09 -5.59 -2.51
N ASN A 185 -16.91 -6.80 -2.00
CA ASN A 185 -15.70 -7.21 -1.29
C ASN A 185 -14.87 -8.17 -2.15
N LEU A 186 -13.69 -7.73 -2.56
CA LEU A 186 -12.69 -8.57 -3.21
C LEU A 186 -11.68 -9.03 -2.17
N THR A 187 -11.55 -10.33 -1.99
CA THR A 187 -10.71 -10.92 -0.94
C THR A 187 -10.12 -12.25 -1.37
N THR A 188 -9.09 -12.72 -0.69
CA THR A 188 -8.51 -14.06 -0.92
C THR A 188 -9.11 -15.15 0.00
N ALA A 189 -9.84 -14.70 1.02
CA ALA A 189 -10.63 -15.56 1.91
C ALA A 189 -11.71 -14.70 2.58
N SER A 190 -12.88 -15.25 2.81
CA SER A 190 -13.97 -14.55 3.50
C SER A 190 -13.52 -14.02 4.87
N ASN A 191 -13.95 -12.82 5.21
CA ASN A 191 -13.56 -12.11 6.43
C ASN A 191 -14.75 -11.33 7.02
N MET A 192 -14.53 -10.60 8.11
CA MET A 192 -15.63 -9.88 8.78
C MET A 192 -16.32 -8.82 7.91
N SER A 193 -15.62 -8.25 6.93
CA SER A 193 -16.25 -7.31 5.98
C SER A 193 -17.18 -8.03 5.00
N SER A 194 -16.97 -9.32 4.76
CA SER A 194 -17.81 -10.15 3.87
C SER A 194 -19.26 -10.25 4.36
N ASN A 195 -19.48 -10.16 5.67
CA ASN A 195 -20.81 -10.25 6.28
C ASN A 195 -21.78 -9.13 5.85
N MET A 196 -21.25 -8.01 5.39
CA MET A 196 -22.04 -6.86 4.93
C MET A 196 -21.97 -6.65 3.40
N ALA A 197 -21.19 -7.48 2.70
CA ALA A 197 -21.04 -7.39 1.26
C ALA A 197 -22.28 -7.90 0.51
N ASP A 198 -22.71 -7.18 -0.51
CA ASP A 198 -23.74 -7.65 -1.46
C ASP A 198 -23.13 -8.62 -2.48
N THR A 199 -21.88 -8.42 -2.78
CA THR A 199 -21.10 -9.29 -3.67
C THR A 199 -19.73 -9.54 -3.06
N GLU A 200 -19.40 -10.80 -2.85
CA GLU A 200 -18.06 -11.23 -2.48
C GLU A 200 -17.39 -11.93 -3.64
N ILE A 201 -16.17 -11.50 -3.97
CA ILE A 201 -15.31 -12.08 -5.00
C ILE A 201 -14.09 -12.67 -4.31
N VAL A 202 -14.08 -13.99 -4.13
CA VAL A 202 -12.91 -14.70 -3.57
C VAL A 202 -11.97 -15.05 -4.71
N PHE A 203 -10.79 -14.43 -4.74
CA PHE A 203 -9.83 -14.59 -5.82
C PHE A 203 -8.50 -15.20 -5.34
N LYS A 204 -7.73 -15.79 -6.25
CA LYS A 204 -6.39 -16.29 -5.95
C LYS A 204 -5.44 -15.15 -5.65
N PRO A 205 -4.58 -15.26 -4.62
CA PRO A 205 -3.55 -14.24 -4.35
C PRO A 205 -2.74 -13.87 -5.60
N ASN A 206 -2.38 -12.60 -5.72
CA ASN A 206 -1.62 -12.01 -6.83
C ASN A 206 -2.31 -12.01 -8.20
N THR A 207 -3.64 -12.17 -8.25
CA THR A 207 -4.42 -12.08 -9.52
C THR A 207 -5.31 -10.85 -9.59
N ASP A 208 -5.30 -9.99 -8.58
CA ASP A 208 -6.02 -8.74 -8.48
C ASP A 208 -5.75 -7.79 -9.65
N LEU A 209 -4.48 -7.64 -10.07
CA LEU A 209 -4.13 -6.82 -11.23
C LEU A 209 -4.81 -7.33 -12.52
N ALA A 210 -4.95 -8.65 -12.70
CA ALA A 210 -5.67 -9.20 -13.84
C ALA A 210 -7.18 -8.88 -13.78
N ILE A 211 -7.78 -8.92 -12.60
CA ILE A 211 -9.17 -8.52 -12.38
C ILE A 211 -9.36 -7.03 -12.72
N LEU A 212 -8.47 -6.16 -12.23
CA LEU A 212 -8.49 -4.74 -12.52
C LEU A 212 -8.36 -4.44 -14.01
N ASN A 213 -7.45 -5.14 -14.70
CA ASN A 213 -7.27 -5.01 -16.14
C ASN A 213 -8.52 -5.49 -16.92
N TYR A 214 -9.21 -6.53 -16.43
CA TYR A 214 -10.49 -6.94 -17.01
C TYR A 214 -11.53 -5.83 -16.87
N VAL A 215 -11.66 -5.22 -15.70
CA VAL A 215 -12.61 -4.11 -15.48
C VAL A 215 -12.26 -2.92 -16.39
N ALA A 216 -10.99 -2.55 -16.47
CA ALA A 216 -10.53 -1.49 -17.37
C ALA A 216 -10.83 -1.80 -18.85
N ARG A 217 -10.61 -3.07 -19.25
CA ARG A 217 -10.99 -3.54 -20.60
C ARG A 217 -12.47 -3.37 -20.88
N GLU A 218 -13.33 -3.73 -19.94
CA GLU A 218 -14.77 -3.58 -20.10
C GLU A 218 -15.20 -2.11 -20.16
N ILE A 219 -14.61 -1.22 -19.36
CA ILE A 219 -14.83 0.24 -19.45
C ILE A 219 -14.49 0.74 -20.85
N VAL A 220 -13.34 0.31 -21.38
CA VAL A 220 -12.89 0.70 -22.73
C VAL A 220 -13.80 0.10 -23.82
N ARG A 221 -14.07 -1.20 -23.78
CA ARG A 221 -14.89 -1.91 -24.77
C ARG A 221 -16.31 -1.37 -24.86
N ARG A 222 -16.90 -1.02 -23.72
CA ARG A 222 -18.26 -0.48 -23.63
C ARG A 222 -18.32 1.04 -23.82
N LYS A 223 -17.17 1.70 -24.05
CA LYS A 223 -17.07 3.17 -24.17
C LYS A 223 -17.64 3.89 -22.94
N ALA A 224 -17.47 3.30 -21.75
CA ALA A 224 -17.96 3.85 -20.49
C ALA A 224 -17.02 4.91 -19.89
N TYR A 225 -15.87 5.14 -20.52
CA TYR A 225 -14.91 6.17 -20.11
C TYR A 225 -15.39 7.58 -20.45
N ASP A 226 -14.82 8.57 -19.76
CA ASP A 226 -15.05 9.99 -20.05
C ASP A 226 -13.94 10.51 -20.97
N GLN A 227 -14.25 10.65 -22.27
CA GLN A 227 -13.27 11.04 -23.29
C GLN A 227 -12.73 12.45 -23.07
N ASP A 228 -13.57 13.39 -22.65
CA ASP A 228 -13.16 14.78 -22.45
C ASP A 228 -12.20 14.88 -21.24
N PHE A 229 -12.52 14.20 -20.15
CA PHE A 229 -11.66 14.14 -18.98
C PHE A 229 -10.31 13.50 -19.30
N ILE A 230 -10.32 12.35 -19.97
CA ILE A 230 -9.10 11.65 -20.38
C ILE A 230 -8.21 12.56 -21.24
N THR A 231 -8.79 13.20 -22.24
CA THR A 231 -8.03 14.05 -23.17
C THR A 231 -7.39 15.26 -22.49
N LYS A 232 -8.08 15.83 -21.49
CA LYS A 232 -7.64 17.06 -20.82
C LYS A 232 -6.71 16.81 -19.62
N HIS A 233 -6.89 15.68 -18.94
CA HIS A 233 -6.31 15.49 -17.60
C HIS A 233 -5.50 14.20 -17.43
N CYS A 234 -5.51 13.28 -18.39
CA CYS A 234 -4.83 12.00 -18.24
C CYS A 234 -3.69 11.84 -19.25
N VAL A 235 -2.61 11.27 -18.77
CA VAL A 235 -1.50 10.78 -19.59
C VAL A 235 -1.39 9.29 -19.33
N PHE A 236 -1.27 8.50 -20.39
CA PHE A 236 -1.07 7.06 -20.26
C PHE A 236 0.42 6.74 -20.27
N ALA A 237 0.80 5.81 -19.41
CA ALA A 237 2.18 5.37 -19.31
C ALA A 237 2.23 3.86 -19.07
N THR A 238 3.30 3.23 -19.52
CA THR A 238 3.65 1.86 -19.13
C THR A 238 4.75 1.91 -18.10
N GLY A 239 4.69 1.02 -17.11
CA GLY A 239 5.78 0.83 -16.17
C GLY A 239 7.01 0.19 -16.82
N THR A 240 8.12 0.15 -16.10
CA THR A 240 9.31 -0.59 -16.52
C THR A 240 9.01 -2.09 -16.54
N VAL A 241 9.21 -2.73 -17.69
CA VAL A 241 8.94 -4.17 -17.88
C VAL A 241 10.19 -5.04 -17.71
N ASP A 242 11.34 -4.42 -17.44
CA ASP A 242 12.66 -5.07 -17.40
C ASP A 242 13.00 -5.77 -16.08
N ILE A 243 12.22 -5.51 -15.03
CA ILE A 243 12.54 -5.94 -13.67
C ILE A 243 11.63 -7.03 -13.14
N GLY A 244 11.01 -7.83 -13.97
CA GLY A 244 10.16 -8.95 -13.55
C GLY A 244 9.95 -9.02 -12.03
N TYR A 245 8.84 -8.57 -11.51
CA TYR A 245 8.53 -8.48 -10.07
C TYR A 245 9.46 -7.58 -9.23
N GLY A 246 10.11 -6.57 -9.83
CA GLY A 246 11.04 -5.68 -9.12
C GLY A 246 12.42 -6.27 -8.85
N MET A 247 12.76 -7.40 -9.46
CA MET A 247 14.07 -8.04 -9.28
C MET A 247 15.12 -7.42 -10.20
N ARG A 248 16.38 -7.44 -9.75
CA ARG A 248 17.50 -6.99 -10.58
C ARG A 248 17.62 -7.89 -11.83
N PRO A 249 18.02 -7.35 -13.00
CA PRO A 249 18.21 -8.13 -14.22
C PRO A 249 19.16 -9.33 -14.06
N THR A 250 20.08 -9.23 -13.11
CA THR A 250 21.02 -10.32 -12.76
C THR A 250 20.44 -11.37 -11.82
N SER A 251 19.21 -11.20 -11.33
CA SER A 251 18.57 -12.19 -10.48
C SER A 251 18.23 -13.45 -11.31
N LYS A 252 18.51 -14.63 -10.75
CA LYS A 252 18.11 -15.91 -11.35
C LYS A 252 16.60 -16.00 -11.63
N PHE A 253 15.79 -15.26 -10.89
CA PHE A 253 14.34 -15.21 -11.05
C PHE A 253 13.87 -14.22 -12.13
N ALA A 254 14.72 -13.29 -12.59
CA ALA A 254 14.40 -12.39 -13.70
C ALA A 254 14.18 -13.18 -15.01
N PHE A 255 14.88 -14.30 -15.20
CA PHE A 255 14.74 -15.16 -16.36
C PHE A 255 13.38 -15.89 -16.45
N GLU A 256 12.74 -16.14 -15.32
CA GLU A 256 11.42 -16.78 -15.31
C GLU A 256 10.32 -15.78 -15.68
N ALA A 257 10.50 -14.51 -15.35
CA ALA A 257 9.59 -13.44 -15.74
C ALA A 257 9.64 -13.14 -17.26
N GLU A 258 10.82 -13.30 -17.91
CA GLU A 258 10.95 -13.20 -19.38
C GLU A 258 10.26 -14.34 -20.11
N LYS A 259 10.11 -15.49 -19.46
CA LYS A 259 9.36 -16.64 -19.99
C LYS A 259 7.85 -16.49 -19.81
N ASP A 260 7.42 -15.56 -18.98
CA ASP A 260 6.00 -15.28 -18.78
C ASP A 260 5.41 -14.77 -20.10
N THR A 261 4.59 -15.61 -20.72
CA THR A 261 4.02 -15.42 -22.04
C THR A 261 3.23 -14.14 -22.21
N GLN A 262 2.84 -13.48 -21.11
CA GLN A 262 2.14 -12.21 -21.12
C GLN A 262 3.02 -11.04 -21.62
N ALA A 263 4.27 -10.96 -21.22
CA ALA A 263 5.20 -9.93 -21.70
C ALA A 263 5.50 -10.12 -23.20
N LYS A 264 5.50 -11.37 -23.69
CA LYS A 264 5.65 -11.71 -25.10
C LYS A 264 4.38 -11.46 -25.92
N GLN A 265 3.19 -11.65 -25.34
CA GLN A 265 1.92 -11.44 -26.02
C GLN A 265 1.56 -9.96 -26.18
N LEU A 266 2.02 -9.11 -25.28
CA LEU A 266 1.79 -7.67 -25.39
C LEU A 266 2.57 -7.02 -26.53
N LYS A 267 3.54 -7.75 -27.18
CA LYS A 267 4.41 -7.18 -28.24
C LYS A 267 4.71 -5.69 -28.02
N ILE A 268 4.98 -5.32 -26.78
CA ILE A 268 5.64 -4.06 -26.49
C ILE A 268 7.04 -4.30 -27.01
N THR A 269 7.29 -3.95 -28.25
CA THR A 269 8.60 -3.96 -28.87
C THR A 269 9.40 -2.83 -28.28
N LEU A 270 9.71 -2.93 -26.99
CA LEU A 270 10.86 -2.27 -26.46
C LEU A 270 12.07 -3.04 -26.98
N THR A 271 12.97 -2.37 -27.66
CA THR A 271 14.27 -2.99 -27.95
C THR A 271 14.92 -3.40 -26.63
N PRO A 272 15.79 -4.42 -26.59
CA PRO A 272 16.51 -4.76 -25.37
C PRO A 272 17.26 -3.55 -24.76
N GLU A 273 17.60 -2.56 -25.54
CA GLU A 273 18.22 -1.29 -25.13
C GLU A 273 17.18 -0.34 -24.50
N GLU A 274 15.96 -0.32 -24.96
CA GLU A 274 14.86 0.42 -24.35
C GLU A 274 14.31 -0.28 -23.10
N ALA A 275 14.24 -1.59 -23.07
CA ALA A 275 13.87 -2.37 -21.90
C ALA A 275 14.98 -2.37 -20.83
N VAL A 276 16.24 -2.39 -21.27
CA VAL A 276 17.44 -2.27 -20.42
C VAL A 276 17.84 -0.80 -20.26
N GLY A 277 17.12 0.09 -20.87
CA GLY A 277 17.44 1.49 -21.20
C GLY A 277 17.91 2.36 -20.08
N GLN A 278 18.33 1.78 -18.98
CA GLN A 278 18.76 2.61 -17.85
C GLN A 278 19.73 1.92 -16.92
N ARG A 279 20.46 0.96 -17.45
CA ARG A 279 21.68 0.59 -16.77
C ARG A 279 22.61 1.79 -16.77
N ARG A 280 22.70 2.49 -15.68
CA ARG A 280 23.85 3.33 -15.40
C ARG A 280 25.07 2.44 -15.52
N LYS A 281 25.80 2.52 -16.64
CA LYS A 281 27.19 2.09 -16.65
C LYS A 281 27.89 2.95 -15.61
N ALA A 282 28.51 2.32 -14.63
CA ALA A 282 29.21 3.02 -13.56
C ALA A 282 30.08 4.12 -14.20
N GLY A 283 29.82 5.38 -13.85
CA GLY A 283 30.60 6.55 -14.27
C GLY A 283 30.13 7.31 -15.50
N GLN A 284 29.05 6.92 -16.20
CA GLN A 284 28.49 7.71 -17.30
C GLN A 284 27.12 8.24 -16.97
N VAL A 285 26.99 9.56 -16.92
CA VAL A 285 25.70 10.24 -16.98
C VAL A 285 25.24 10.18 -18.43
N VAL A 286 24.41 9.22 -18.77
CA VAL A 286 23.68 9.26 -20.04
C VAL A 286 22.49 10.18 -19.83
N GLU A 287 22.44 11.30 -20.51
CA GLU A 287 21.23 12.12 -20.61
C GLU A 287 20.12 11.25 -21.19
N GLN A 288 19.23 10.81 -20.31
CA GLN A 288 18.06 10.07 -20.75
C GLN A 288 16.90 11.03 -20.90
N LYS A 289 16.32 11.05 -22.09
CA LYS A 289 15.00 11.64 -22.35
C LYS A 289 13.90 10.77 -21.71
N GLN A 290 14.00 10.51 -20.40
CA GLN A 290 12.91 9.87 -19.66
C GLN A 290 12.02 10.92 -19.03
N PRO A 291 10.71 10.69 -19.08
CA PRO A 291 9.79 11.41 -18.23
C PRO A 291 10.17 11.17 -16.75
N ALA A 292 10.03 12.18 -15.93
CA ALA A 292 10.22 12.03 -14.49
C ALA A 292 9.31 10.89 -13.99
N GLY A 293 9.91 9.87 -13.35
CA GLY A 293 9.15 8.75 -12.79
C GLY A 293 9.41 7.38 -13.42
N GLY A 294 10.22 7.25 -14.47
CA GLY A 294 10.59 5.94 -15.06
C GLY A 294 9.48 5.23 -15.85
N HIS A 295 8.46 5.97 -16.27
CA HIS A 295 7.37 5.48 -17.11
C HIS A 295 7.53 5.96 -18.56
N TRP A 296 7.11 5.10 -19.50
CA TRP A 296 7.06 5.46 -20.92
C TRP A 296 5.66 5.96 -21.25
N HIS A 297 5.57 7.13 -21.88
CA HIS A 297 4.29 7.64 -22.38
C HIS A 297 3.81 6.78 -23.54
N ILE A 298 2.56 6.36 -23.46
CA ILE A 298 1.88 5.61 -24.51
C ILE A 298 0.59 6.35 -24.90
N SER A 299 0.09 6.08 -26.11
CA SER A 299 -1.20 6.57 -26.53
C SER A 299 -2.35 5.83 -25.84
N PHE A 300 -3.53 6.43 -25.83
CA PHE A 300 -4.73 5.74 -25.34
C PHE A 300 -5.03 4.48 -26.15
N GLU A 301 -4.74 4.46 -27.46
CA GLU A 301 -4.92 3.29 -28.30
C GLU A 301 -3.94 2.16 -27.92
N GLU A 302 -2.73 2.47 -27.55
CA GLU A 302 -1.77 1.48 -27.03
C GLU A 302 -2.22 0.93 -25.69
N TYR A 303 -2.73 1.77 -24.80
CA TYR A 303 -3.32 1.33 -23.53
C TYR A 303 -4.49 0.35 -23.79
N LYS A 304 -5.40 0.67 -24.71
CA LYS A 304 -6.52 -0.22 -25.08
C LYS A 304 -6.02 -1.58 -25.58
N ARG A 305 -5.02 -1.58 -26.47
CA ARG A 305 -4.40 -2.82 -26.97
C ARG A 305 -3.78 -3.65 -25.85
N GLY A 306 -3.15 -3.00 -24.88
CA GLY A 306 -2.58 -3.65 -23.70
C GLY A 306 -3.63 -4.37 -22.85
N LEU A 307 -4.88 -3.96 -22.89
CA LEU A 307 -5.99 -4.57 -22.15
C LEU A 307 -6.67 -5.75 -22.89
N GLU A 308 -6.47 -5.90 -24.20
CA GLU A 308 -7.16 -6.93 -25.01
C GLU A 308 -7.04 -8.36 -24.47
N PRO A 309 -5.88 -8.82 -23.94
CA PRO A 309 -5.73 -10.18 -23.44
C PRO A 309 -6.60 -10.49 -22.22
N TYR A 310 -7.00 -9.49 -21.45
CA TYR A 310 -7.72 -9.67 -20.18
C TYR A 310 -9.22 -9.90 -20.39
N THR A 311 -9.54 -10.96 -21.13
CA THR A 311 -10.94 -11.38 -21.37
C THR A 311 -11.57 -11.96 -20.10
N LEU A 312 -12.91 -11.96 -20.03
CA LEU A 312 -13.64 -12.57 -18.92
C LEU A 312 -13.22 -14.02 -18.67
N ASP A 313 -13.13 -14.82 -19.75
CA ASP A 313 -12.77 -16.23 -19.65
C ASP A 313 -11.34 -16.44 -19.14
N PHE A 314 -10.40 -15.66 -19.66
CA PHE A 314 -9.01 -15.71 -19.23
C PHE A 314 -8.87 -15.35 -17.75
N VAL A 315 -9.42 -14.20 -17.36
CA VAL A 315 -9.30 -13.70 -15.98
C VAL A 315 -10.05 -14.58 -14.99
N ALA A 316 -11.24 -15.06 -15.35
CA ALA A 316 -11.99 -15.94 -14.46
C ALA A 316 -11.27 -17.28 -14.21
N LYS A 317 -10.69 -17.89 -15.24
CA LYS A 317 -9.89 -19.12 -15.09
C LYS A 317 -8.63 -18.89 -14.24
N LEU A 318 -7.97 -17.74 -14.44
CA LEU A 318 -6.77 -17.36 -13.69
C LEU A 318 -7.07 -17.08 -12.23
N ALA A 319 -8.13 -16.30 -11.96
CA ALA A 319 -8.33 -15.63 -10.68
C ALA A 319 -9.32 -16.31 -9.73
N LYS A 320 -10.15 -17.26 -10.18
CA LYS A 320 -11.11 -17.96 -9.30
C LYS A 320 -10.40 -18.59 -8.09
N GLY A 321 -10.67 -18.07 -6.89
CA GLY A 321 -10.00 -18.48 -5.66
C GLY A 321 -10.76 -19.55 -4.88
N ASP A 322 -12.08 -19.42 -4.78
CA ASP A 322 -12.92 -20.36 -4.06
C ASP A 322 -13.05 -21.68 -4.85
N PRO A 323 -12.59 -22.83 -4.30
CA PRO A 323 -12.70 -24.11 -4.96
C PRO A 323 -14.17 -24.57 -5.15
N ASP A 324 -15.05 -24.20 -4.21
CA ASP A 324 -16.45 -24.63 -4.18
C ASP A 324 -17.35 -23.78 -5.08
N GLU A 325 -16.89 -22.60 -5.50
CA GLU A 325 -17.63 -21.76 -6.42
C GLU A 325 -17.47 -22.25 -7.87
N SER A 326 -18.57 -22.26 -8.64
CA SER A 326 -18.49 -22.55 -10.08
C SER A 326 -17.82 -21.41 -10.85
N LEU A 327 -17.15 -21.73 -11.96
CA LEU A 327 -16.52 -20.74 -12.83
C LEU A 327 -17.55 -19.72 -13.37
N GLU A 328 -18.76 -20.17 -13.69
CA GLU A 328 -19.83 -19.32 -14.20
C GLU A 328 -20.38 -18.35 -13.13
N SER A 329 -20.46 -18.80 -11.86
CA SER A 329 -20.77 -17.91 -10.73
C SER A 329 -19.71 -16.82 -10.59
N PHE A 330 -18.45 -17.19 -10.58
CA PHE A 330 -17.34 -16.25 -10.48
C PHE A 330 -17.33 -15.27 -11.65
N LYS A 331 -17.57 -15.70 -12.89
CA LYS A 331 -17.71 -14.82 -14.04
C LYS A 331 -18.82 -13.80 -13.87
N LYS A 332 -20.00 -14.21 -13.36
CA LYS A 332 -21.12 -13.28 -13.09
C LYS A 332 -20.71 -12.18 -12.11
N LYS A 333 -19.96 -12.53 -11.08
CA LYS A 333 -19.44 -11.54 -10.10
C LYS A 333 -18.45 -10.56 -10.75
N LEU A 334 -17.55 -11.05 -11.61
CA LEU A 334 -16.64 -10.19 -12.37
C LEU A 334 -17.39 -9.24 -13.32
N VAL A 335 -18.41 -9.74 -14.01
CA VAL A 335 -19.28 -8.92 -14.87
C VAL A 335 -19.97 -7.86 -14.03
N HIS A 336 -20.55 -8.22 -12.87
CA HIS A 336 -21.18 -7.26 -11.98
C HIS A 336 -20.22 -6.16 -11.49
N LEU A 337 -18.98 -6.52 -11.19
CA LEU A 337 -17.93 -5.54 -10.84
C LEU A 337 -17.66 -4.58 -12.02
N ALA A 338 -17.53 -5.10 -13.24
CA ALA A 338 -17.34 -4.28 -14.44
C ALA A 338 -18.58 -3.40 -14.73
N ASP A 339 -19.79 -3.94 -14.59
CA ASP A 339 -21.03 -3.19 -14.74
C ASP A 339 -21.10 -2.01 -13.79
N THR A 340 -20.67 -2.22 -12.55
CA THR A 340 -20.61 -1.17 -11.52
C THR A 340 -19.73 0.00 -11.96
N PHE A 341 -18.51 -0.24 -12.43
CA PHE A 341 -17.62 0.82 -12.90
C PHE A 341 -18.09 1.45 -14.23
N CYS A 342 -18.77 0.69 -15.09
CA CYS A 342 -19.31 1.19 -16.34
C CYS A 342 -20.57 2.04 -16.16
N ASP A 343 -21.26 1.95 -15.05
CA ASP A 343 -22.44 2.77 -14.75
C ASP A 343 -22.03 4.21 -14.42
N LYS A 344 -22.32 5.13 -15.33
CA LYS A 344 -22.00 6.54 -15.18
C LYS A 344 -22.75 7.24 -14.04
N LYS A 345 -23.87 6.67 -13.59
CA LYS A 345 -24.71 7.25 -12.53
C LYS A 345 -24.27 6.85 -11.14
N ARG A 346 -23.44 5.81 -11.00
CA ARG A 346 -22.98 5.33 -9.71
C ARG A 346 -21.85 6.16 -9.17
N ASP A 347 -21.94 6.49 -7.90
CA ASP A 347 -20.88 7.10 -7.10
C ASP A 347 -20.11 6.00 -6.37
N ILE A 348 -18.83 5.84 -6.71
CA ILE A 348 -18.00 4.71 -6.29
C ILE A 348 -16.83 5.17 -5.44
N LEU A 349 -16.71 4.57 -4.24
CA LEU A 349 -15.49 4.65 -3.42
C LEU A 349 -14.77 3.30 -3.41
N SER A 350 -13.47 3.33 -3.68
CA SER A 350 -12.59 2.19 -3.55
C SER A 350 -11.70 2.32 -2.31
N PHE A 351 -11.64 1.26 -1.51
CA PHE A 351 -10.80 1.18 -0.33
C PHE A 351 -9.90 -0.03 -0.38
N TRP A 352 -8.63 0.14 -0.03
CA TRP A 352 -7.70 -0.96 0.14
C TRP A 352 -6.72 -0.69 1.28
N CYS A 353 -5.98 -1.72 1.64
CA CYS A 353 -4.93 -1.68 2.62
C CYS A 353 -3.80 -2.62 2.21
N MET A 354 -3.28 -3.40 3.12
CA MET A 354 -2.09 -4.23 2.94
C MET A 354 -2.27 -5.38 1.94
N GLY A 355 -3.49 -5.87 1.70
CA GLY A 355 -3.75 -6.88 0.68
C GLY A 355 -3.36 -6.45 -0.74
N VAL A 356 -3.43 -5.14 -1.03
CA VAL A 356 -2.94 -4.54 -2.28
C VAL A 356 -1.47 -4.09 -2.14
N ASN A 357 -1.11 -3.48 -1.00
CA ASN A 357 0.17 -2.81 -0.87
C ASN A 357 1.35 -3.76 -0.66
N GLN A 358 1.14 -4.92 -0.03
CA GLN A 358 2.20 -5.81 0.44
C GLN A 358 2.43 -7.02 -0.48
N HIS A 359 2.39 -6.83 -1.78
CA HIS A 359 2.80 -7.87 -2.72
C HIS A 359 3.63 -7.31 -3.89
N VAL A 360 4.25 -8.21 -4.66
CA VAL A 360 5.28 -7.86 -5.66
C VAL A 360 4.82 -6.88 -6.74
N ARG A 361 3.52 -6.81 -7.03
CA ARG A 361 2.94 -5.89 -8.03
C ARG A 361 2.09 -4.79 -7.38
N GLY A 362 2.27 -4.54 -6.08
CA GLY A 362 1.46 -3.59 -5.32
C GLY A 362 1.39 -2.20 -5.92
N VAL A 363 2.48 -1.66 -6.46
CA VAL A 363 2.47 -0.35 -7.15
C VAL A 363 1.50 -0.36 -8.32
N TRP A 364 1.60 -1.35 -9.21
CA TRP A 364 0.74 -1.43 -10.40
C TRP A 364 -0.72 -1.69 -10.06
N VAL A 365 -1.00 -2.44 -8.99
CA VAL A 365 -2.38 -2.63 -8.50
C VAL A 365 -2.96 -1.31 -8.00
N ASN A 366 -2.19 -0.52 -7.25
CA ASN A 366 -2.59 0.82 -6.83
C ASN A 366 -2.89 1.72 -8.04
N GLU A 367 -1.95 1.81 -8.98
CA GLU A 367 -2.11 2.62 -10.20
C GLU A 367 -3.34 2.19 -11.00
N GLN A 368 -3.60 0.89 -11.10
CA GLN A 368 -4.74 0.39 -11.85
C GLN A 368 -6.08 0.65 -11.14
N ILE A 369 -6.13 0.64 -9.81
CA ILE A 369 -7.32 1.10 -9.08
C ILE A 369 -7.59 2.58 -9.40
N TYR A 370 -6.56 3.44 -9.34
CA TYR A 370 -6.73 4.85 -9.74
C TYR A 370 -7.16 4.99 -11.19
N ALA A 371 -6.59 4.18 -12.09
CA ALA A 371 -6.95 4.20 -13.51
C ALA A 371 -8.44 3.93 -13.76
N LEU A 372 -9.07 3.00 -13.02
CA LEU A 372 -10.52 2.76 -13.13
C LEU A 372 -11.32 4.02 -12.80
N HIS A 373 -10.94 4.73 -11.75
CA HIS A 373 -11.61 5.98 -11.34
C HIS A 373 -11.31 7.13 -12.31
N LEU A 374 -10.09 7.24 -12.82
CA LEU A 374 -9.71 8.27 -13.79
C LEU A 374 -10.38 8.05 -15.14
N LEU A 375 -10.42 6.81 -15.65
CA LEU A 375 -11.11 6.49 -16.91
C LEU A 375 -12.58 6.90 -16.87
N THR A 376 -13.23 6.72 -15.74
CA THR A 376 -14.68 6.99 -15.58
C THR A 376 -14.98 8.37 -15.00
N ASN A 377 -13.94 9.21 -14.80
CA ASN A 377 -14.05 10.54 -14.18
C ASN A 377 -14.71 10.48 -12.79
N LYS A 378 -14.33 9.46 -12.00
CA LYS A 378 -14.85 9.18 -10.65
C LYS A 378 -13.76 9.38 -9.58
N GLN A 379 -12.79 10.27 -9.81
CA GLN A 379 -11.75 10.65 -8.87
C GLN A 379 -11.95 12.10 -8.43
N ALA A 380 -11.65 12.41 -7.16
CA ALA A 380 -11.75 13.76 -6.60
C ALA A 380 -13.15 14.42 -6.73
N ARG A 381 -14.19 13.62 -6.67
CA ARG A 381 -15.59 14.09 -6.67
C ARG A 381 -16.30 13.65 -5.40
N PRO A 382 -17.25 14.41 -4.87
CA PRO A 382 -18.04 13.97 -3.71
C PRO A 382 -18.65 12.58 -3.93
N GLY A 383 -18.38 11.65 -3.00
CA GLY A 383 -18.83 10.27 -3.09
C GLY A 383 -18.07 9.37 -4.06
N ASN A 384 -17.05 9.88 -4.74
CA ASN A 384 -16.27 9.13 -5.74
C ASN A 384 -14.78 9.27 -5.49
N GLY A 385 -14.04 8.18 -5.52
CA GLY A 385 -12.59 8.18 -5.43
C GLY A 385 -11.99 6.91 -4.87
N ALA A 386 -10.69 6.93 -4.69
CA ALA A 386 -9.90 5.78 -4.29
C ALA A 386 -9.00 6.13 -3.09
N PHE A 387 -9.05 5.30 -2.05
CA PHE A 387 -8.30 5.48 -0.81
C PHE A 387 -7.42 4.28 -0.49
N SER A 388 -6.15 4.51 -0.25
CA SER A 388 -5.33 3.59 0.54
C SER A 388 -5.51 3.92 2.02
N LEU A 389 -5.99 2.96 2.80
CA LEU A 389 -6.24 3.13 4.22
C LEU A 389 -4.95 2.85 5.01
N THR A 390 -4.20 3.90 5.29
CA THR A 390 -2.97 3.84 6.08
C THR A 390 -3.27 3.60 7.55
N GLY A 391 -2.51 2.74 8.23
CA GLY A 391 -2.69 2.42 9.63
C GLY A 391 -1.81 3.23 10.57
N GLN A 392 -0.50 3.32 10.28
CA GLN A 392 0.48 3.98 11.14
C GLN A 392 0.38 5.51 11.05
N PRO A 393 0.37 6.23 12.19
CA PRO A 393 0.10 7.68 12.19
C PRO A 393 1.14 8.53 11.45
N SER A 394 2.38 8.08 11.38
CA SER A 394 3.47 8.80 10.72
C SER A 394 3.98 8.08 9.45
N ALA A 395 3.21 7.15 8.88
CA ALA A 395 3.66 6.39 7.71
C ALA A 395 3.92 7.29 6.49
N CYS A 396 3.08 8.30 6.27
CA CYS A 396 3.26 9.25 5.17
C CYS A 396 4.27 10.37 5.51
N GLY A 397 4.32 10.82 6.77
CA GLY A 397 5.20 11.92 7.20
C GLY A 397 6.63 11.49 7.50
N SER A 398 6.83 10.41 8.28
CA SER A 398 8.17 9.95 8.65
C SER A 398 8.86 9.14 7.56
N ALA A 399 8.11 8.45 6.71
CA ALA A 399 8.67 7.68 5.62
C ALA A 399 9.49 8.55 4.63
N PRO A 400 8.99 9.68 4.12
CA PRO A 400 9.78 10.59 3.31
C PRO A 400 11.00 11.17 4.05
N GLY A 401 10.82 11.51 5.34
CA GLY A 401 11.88 12.12 6.16
C GLY A 401 13.00 11.15 6.52
N VAL A 402 12.68 9.88 6.74
CA VAL A 402 13.62 8.87 7.22
C VAL A 402 14.21 8.02 6.10
N GLY A 403 13.66 8.03 4.90
CA GLY A 403 14.33 7.30 3.84
C GLY A 403 13.51 6.85 2.64
N ALA A 404 12.19 7.06 2.58
CA ALA A 404 11.42 6.64 1.42
C ALA A 404 11.92 7.25 0.12
N PHE A 405 12.42 8.50 0.17
CA PHE A 405 12.93 9.26 -0.98
C PHE A 405 14.33 9.84 -0.78
N SER A 406 15.03 9.47 0.27
CA SER A 406 16.30 10.09 0.66
C SER A 406 17.54 9.50 -0.02
N HIS A 407 17.36 8.57 -0.94
CA HIS A 407 18.45 7.96 -1.72
C HIS A 407 18.65 8.60 -3.09
N ARG A 408 18.29 9.86 -3.23
CA ARG A 408 18.64 10.67 -4.41
C ARG A 408 19.95 11.38 -4.23
#